data_3d5165731a5d129a9b4b0d49f0962e24
#
_entry.id   3d5165731a5d129a9b4b0d49f0962e24
#
_cell.length_a   1.000
_cell.length_b   1.000
_cell.length_c   1.000
_cell.angle_alpha   90.00
_cell.angle_beta   90.00
_cell.angle_gamma   90.00
#
_symmetry.space_group_name_H-M   'P 1'
#
loop_
_entity.id
_entity.type
_entity.pdbx_description
1 polymer ?
#
loop_
_entity_poly.entity_id
_entity_poly.type
_entity_poly.pdbx_seq_one_letter_code
_entity_poly.pdbx_strand_id
1 'polypeptide(L)'
;MRAELRQAYDREMHAAAEHYSGNNLDKAFYHLERAHILGQSFAFAHANVHWWMLKVGWKRRDPIEISGQVARIIGALLFSRIWVPLGNTGGAYVHPFRSMPIPEEFRALLKRR
;
A
#
# COMPACT_ATOMS: atom_id res chain seq x y z
N MET A 1 -0.44 -3.08 -15.50
CA MET A 1 -1.58 -2.45 -14.75
C MET A 1 -2.43 -1.67 -15.73
N ARG A 2 -3.72 -1.93 -15.74
CA ARG A 2 -4.67 -1.27 -16.63
C ARG A 2 -4.76 0.24 -16.33
N ALA A 3 -5.02 1.07 -17.36
CA ALA A 3 -4.96 2.53 -17.24
C ALA A 3 -5.83 3.10 -16.12
N GLU A 4 -7.07 2.62 -15.98
CA GLU A 4 -7.99 3.12 -14.96
C GLU A 4 -7.49 2.79 -13.55
N LEU A 5 -6.96 1.59 -13.36
CA LEU A 5 -6.39 1.17 -12.09
C LEU A 5 -5.14 1.99 -11.77
N ARG A 6 -4.30 2.24 -12.77
CA ARG A 6 -3.11 3.08 -12.64
C ARG A 6 -3.47 4.49 -12.19
N GLN A 7 -4.49 5.07 -12.80
CA GLN A 7 -4.93 6.41 -12.43
C GLN A 7 -5.41 6.47 -10.98
N ALA A 8 -6.19 5.47 -10.54
CA ALA A 8 -6.64 5.41 -9.16
C ALA A 8 -5.47 5.25 -8.19
N TYR A 9 -4.53 4.36 -8.51
CA TYR A 9 -3.31 4.15 -7.72
C TYR A 9 -2.50 5.45 -7.62
N ASP A 10 -2.28 6.11 -8.75
CA ASP A 10 -1.48 7.33 -8.78
C ASP A 10 -2.12 8.46 -7.98
N ARG A 11 -3.46 8.56 -7.99
CA ARG A 11 -4.16 9.56 -7.17
C ARG A 11 -3.92 9.33 -5.68
N GLU A 12 -3.98 8.07 -5.23
CA GLU A 12 -3.74 7.75 -3.83
C GLU A 12 -2.28 8.02 -3.45
N MET A 13 -1.34 7.64 -4.31
CA MET A 13 0.08 7.89 -4.05
C MET A 13 0.40 9.40 -4.03
N HIS A 14 -0.21 10.16 -4.92
CA HIS A 14 -0.02 11.62 -4.96
C HIS A 14 -0.56 12.28 -3.68
N ALA A 15 -1.76 11.88 -3.25
CA ALA A 15 -2.34 12.38 -2.00
C ALA A 15 -1.47 12.02 -0.80
N ALA A 16 -0.95 10.80 -0.78
CA ALA A 16 -0.04 10.36 0.28
C ALA A 16 1.21 11.25 0.34
N ALA A 17 1.81 11.53 -0.81
CA ALA A 17 3.01 12.34 -0.88
C ALA A 17 2.75 13.78 -0.40
N GLU A 18 1.61 14.35 -0.77
CA GLU A 18 1.24 15.69 -0.32
C GLU A 18 1.07 15.76 1.20
N HIS A 19 0.34 14.81 1.77
CA HIS A 19 0.16 14.77 3.22
C HIS A 19 1.46 14.49 3.96
N TYR A 20 2.31 13.64 3.40
CA TYR A 20 3.65 13.37 3.95
C TYR A 20 4.47 14.66 4.02
N SER A 21 4.48 15.44 2.95
CA SER A 21 5.21 16.71 2.90
C SER A 21 4.67 17.73 3.89
N GLY A 22 3.35 17.71 4.12
CA GLY A 22 2.70 18.56 5.11
C GLY A 22 2.78 18.02 6.54
N ASN A 23 3.52 16.95 6.75
CA ASN A 23 3.67 16.27 8.04
C ASN A 23 2.35 15.77 8.63
N ASN A 24 1.33 15.54 7.78
CA ASN A 24 0.08 14.91 8.19
C ASN A 24 0.20 13.41 7.97
N LEU A 25 0.87 12.74 8.90
CA LEU A 25 1.28 11.36 8.72
C LEU A 25 0.11 10.37 8.75
N ASP A 26 -0.94 10.67 9.52
CA ASP A 26 -2.13 9.80 9.57
C ASP A 26 -2.84 9.79 8.21
N LYS A 27 -3.03 10.95 7.59
CA LYS A 27 -3.66 11.02 6.27
C LYS A 27 -2.77 10.44 5.19
N ALA A 28 -1.45 10.67 5.28
CA ALA A 28 -0.51 10.05 4.36
C ALA A 28 -0.64 8.53 4.41
N PHE A 29 -0.63 7.95 5.60
CA PHE A 29 -0.74 6.50 5.77
C PHE A 29 -2.09 5.97 5.27
N TYR A 30 -3.17 6.69 5.53
CA TYR A 30 -4.49 6.32 5.03
C TYR A 30 -4.49 6.15 3.51
N HIS A 31 -3.92 7.12 2.78
CA HIS A 31 -3.85 7.02 1.32
C HIS A 31 -2.91 5.91 0.87
N LEU A 32 -1.84 5.64 1.62
CA LEU A 32 -0.96 4.50 1.32
C LEU A 32 -1.68 3.16 1.48
N GLU A 33 -2.52 3.02 2.50
CA GLU A 33 -3.32 1.82 2.68
C GLU A 33 -4.24 1.59 1.47
N ARG A 34 -4.85 2.64 0.96
CA ARG A 34 -5.70 2.58 -0.23
C ARG A 34 -4.89 2.21 -1.47
N ALA A 35 -3.73 2.84 -1.65
CA ALA A 35 -2.83 2.51 -2.75
C ALA A 35 -2.35 1.06 -2.66
N HIS A 36 -2.12 0.56 -1.46
CA HIS A 36 -1.71 -0.83 -1.25
C HIS A 36 -2.75 -1.80 -1.80
N ILE A 37 -4.02 -1.56 -1.50
CA ILE A 37 -5.12 -2.40 -1.99
C ILE A 37 -5.15 -2.41 -3.52
N LEU A 38 -4.98 -1.24 -4.15
CA LEU A 38 -5.02 -1.11 -5.60
C LEU A 38 -3.82 -1.75 -6.30
N GLY A 39 -2.64 -1.66 -5.70
CA GLY A 39 -1.39 -2.05 -6.36
C GLY A 39 -0.79 -3.36 -5.89
N GLN A 40 -1.40 -4.07 -4.94
CA GLN A 40 -0.72 -5.20 -4.27
C GLN A 40 -0.42 -6.39 -5.18
N SER A 41 -1.09 -6.53 -6.33
CA SER A 41 -0.82 -7.60 -7.28
C SER A 41 0.33 -7.27 -8.26
N PHE A 42 0.88 -6.06 -8.18
CA PHE A 42 1.92 -5.59 -9.10
C PHE A 42 3.17 -5.29 -8.28
N ALA A 43 4.23 -6.06 -8.52
CA ALA A 43 5.40 -6.09 -7.64
C ALA A 43 6.00 -4.71 -7.35
N PHE A 44 6.23 -3.90 -8.39
CA PHE A 44 6.86 -2.60 -8.18
C PHE A 44 5.91 -1.59 -7.53
N ALA A 45 4.63 -1.59 -7.93
CA ALA A 45 3.64 -0.72 -7.30
C ALA A 45 3.47 -1.08 -5.83
N HIS A 46 3.41 -2.38 -5.53
CA HIS A 46 3.29 -2.90 -4.18
C HIS A 46 4.50 -2.49 -3.32
N ALA A 47 5.71 -2.73 -3.83
CA ALA A 47 6.94 -2.37 -3.13
C ALA A 47 7.04 -0.85 -2.90
N ASN A 48 6.60 -0.05 -3.87
CA ASN A 48 6.63 1.41 -3.74
C ASN A 48 5.73 1.90 -2.61
N VAL A 49 4.55 1.30 -2.44
CA VAL A 49 3.68 1.65 -1.32
C VAL A 49 4.37 1.35 0.01
N HIS A 50 4.98 0.17 0.13
CA HIS A 50 5.68 -0.21 1.36
C HIS A 50 6.88 0.69 1.63
N TRP A 51 7.57 1.14 0.59
CA TRP A 51 8.66 2.11 0.72
C TRP A 51 8.15 3.41 1.36
N TRP A 52 7.01 3.92 0.90
CA TRP A 52 6.42 5.13 1.48
C TRP A 52 5.91 4.88 2.91
N MET A 53 5.36 3.70 3.18
CA MET A 53 4.96 3.33 4.54
C MET A 53 6.17 3.29 5.48
N LEU A 54 7.32 2.81 4.98
CA LEU A 54 8.58 2.83 5.72
C LEU A 54 8.97 4.27 6.06
N LYS A 55 8.84 5.18 5.11
CA LYS A 55 9.15 6.60 5.34
C LYS A 55 8.25 7.21 6.40
N VAL A 56 6.96 6.88 6.39
CA VAL A 56 6.02 7.34 7.41
C VAL A 56 6.42 6.76 8.78
N GLY A 57 6.70 5.47 8.83
CA GLY A 57 7.14 4.81 10.06
C GLY A 57 8.41 5.41 10.62
N TRP A 58 9.34 5.78 9.75
CA TRP A 58 10.58 6.45 10.16
C TRP A 58 10.29 7.80 10.81
N LYS A 59 9.42 8.62 10.19
CA LYS A 59 9.03 9.91 10.80
C LYS A 59 8.31 9.76 12.13
N ARG A 60 7.52 8.69 12.28
CA ARG A 60 6.82 8.37 13.53
C ARG A 60 7.73 7.73 14.56
N ARG A 61 8.93 7.35 14.19
CA ARG A 61 9.89 6.61 15.04
C ARG A 61 9.25 5.32 15.56
N ASP A 62 8.56 4.59 14.70
CA ASP A 62 7.87 3.36 15.04
C ASP A 62 8.69 2.16 14.53
N PRO A 63 9.47 1.49 15.40
CA PRO A 63 10.35 0.40 14.97
C PRO A 63 9.60 -0.83 14.47
N ILE A 64 8.38 -1.07 14.95
CA ILE A 64 7.56 -2.18 14.46
C ILE A 64 7.14 -1.91 13.02
N GLU A 65 6.67 -0.69 12.73
CA GLU A 65 6.29 -0.34 11.37
C GLU A 65 7.50 -0.36 10.44
N ILE A 66 8.64 0.18 10.88
CA ILE A 66 9.87 0.19 10.08
C ILE A 66 10.30 -1.22 9.70
N SER A 67 10.47 -2.11 10.67
CA SER A 67 10.93 -3.47 10.41
C SER A 67 9.92 -4.28 9.61
N GLY A 68 8.63 -4.10 9.90
CA GLY A 68 7.56 -4.75 9.16
C GLY A 68 7.53 -4.33 7.69
N GLN A 69 7.75 -3.06 7.41
CA GLN A 69 7.74 -2.57 6.02
C GLN A 69 8.97 -3.04 5.24
N VAL A 70 10.14 -3.12 5.87
CA VAL A 70 11.33 -3.69 5.22
C VAL A 70 11.04 -5.14 4.76
N ALA A 71 10.48 -5.95 5.64
CA ALA A 71 10.13 -7.34 5.30
C ALA A 71 9.10 -7.40 4.17
N ARG A 72 8.11 -6.50 4.17
CA ARG A 72 7.06 -6.47 3.16
C ARG A 72 7.55 -5.98 1.81
N ILE A 73 8.54 -5.10 1.77
CA ILE A 73 9.16 -4.69 0.49
C ILE A 73 9.80 -5.91 -0.17
N ILE A 74 10.55 -6.69 0.59
CA ILE A 74 11.19 -7.89 0.08
C ILE A 74 10.13 -8.87 -0.40
N GLY A 75 9.09 -9.11 0.41
CA GLY A 75 8.00 -10.01 0.05
C GLY A 75 7.25 -9.57 -1.20
N ALA A 76 6.99 -8.26 -1.32
CA ALA A 76 6.28 -7.71 -2.47
C ALA A 76 7.04 -7.94 -3.78
N LEU A 77 8.35 -7.73 -3.76
CA LEU A 77 9.17 -7.94 -4.95
C LEU A 77 9.28 -9.40 -5.35
N LEU A 78 9.27 -10.31 -4.37
CA LEU A 78 9.45 -11.73 -4.64
C LEU A 78 8.15 -12.48 -4.90
N PHE A 79 7.05 -12.10 -4.24
CA PHE A 79 5.86 -12.96 -4.18
C PHE A 79 4.55 -12.32 -4.65
N SER A 80 4.51 -11.03 -5.01
CA SER A 80 3.24 -10.36 -5.38
C SER A 80 2.50 -11.02 -6.53
N ARG A 81 3.23 -11.66 -7.45
CA ARG A 81 2.62 -12.32 -8.61
C ARG A 81 2.09 -13.71 -8.30
N ILE A 82 2.50 -14.28 -7.15
CA ILE A 82 2.12 -15.64 -6.79
C ILE A 82 0.84 -15.63 -5.97
N TRP A 83 0.78 -14.80 -4.94
CA TRP A 83 -0.39 -14.72 -4.07
C TRP A 83 -0.39 -13.41 -3.30
N VAL A 84 -1.59 -12.82 -3.17
CA VAL A 84 -1.79 -11.61 -2.36
C VAL A 84 -3.06 -11.76 -1.53
N PRO A 85 -3.07 -11.29 -0.27
CA PRO A 85 -4.29 -11.27 0.55
C PRO A 85 -5.17 -10.10 0.13
N LEU A 86 -6.24 -10.38 -0.62
CA LEU A 86 -7.12 -9.35 -1.17
C LEU A 86 -7.59 -8.37 -0.09
N GLY A 87 -7.50 -7.10 -0.38
CA GLY A 87 -7.97 -6.03 0.50
C GLY A 87 -7.05 -5.69 1.65
N ASN A 88 -5.95 -6.42 1.85
CA ASN A 88 -5.03 -6.12 2.94
C ASN A 88 -4.45 -4.72 2.79
N THR A 89 -4.41 -3.96 3.89
CA THR A 89 -4.00 -2.56 3.86
C THR A 89 -2.49 -2.36 3.94
N GLY A 90 -1.73 -3.41 4.27
CA GLY A 90 -0.28 -3.40 4.18
C GLY A 90 0.49 -2.88 5.40
N GLY A 91 -0.19 -2.38 6.42
CA GLY A 91 0.47 -1.89 7.63
C GLY A 91 1.11 -3.01 8.43
N ALA A 92 2.18 -2.71 9.15
CA ALA A 92 2.92 -3.72 9.93
C ALA A 92 2.10 -4.31 11.09
N TYR A 93 1.08 -3.61 11.54
CA TYR A 93 0.19 -4.09 12.60
C TYR A 93 -0.95 -4.96 12.06
N VAL A 94 -1.02 -5.17 10.74
CA VAL A 94 -1.96 -6.06 10.10
C VAL A 94 -1.21 -7.32 9.68
N HIS A 95 -1.80 -8.50 9.93
CA HIS A 95 -1.17 -9.75 9.52
C HIS A 95 -0.97 -9.74 8.00
N PRO A 96 0.25 -10.00 7.49
CA PRO A 96 0.55 -9.83 6.06
C PRO A 96 -0.25 -10.74 5.14
N PHE A 97 -0.80 -11.84 5.64
CA PHE A 97 -1.57 -12.77 4.81
C PHE A 97 -3.08 -12.66 5.02
N ARG A 98 -3.52 -11.68 5.78
CA ARG A 98 -4.94 -11.52 6.08
C ARG A 98 -5.68 -10.83 4.93
N SER A 99 -6.72 -11.47 4.41
CA SER A 99 -7.66 -10.83 3.48
C SER A 99 -8.57 -9.89 4.26
N MET A 100 -8.91 -8.77 3.68
CA MET A 100 -9.72 -7.74 4.33
C MET A 100 -10.77 -7.23 3.33
N PRO A 101 -11.88 -6.65 3.84
CA PRO A 101 -12.89 -6.07 2.94
C PRO A 101 -12.29 -5.00 2.03
N ILE A 102 -12.67 -5.05 0.76
CA ILE A 102 -12.20 -4.08 -0.23
C ILE A 102 -13.19 -2.92 -0.26
N PRO A 103 -12.73 -1.65 -0.22
CA PRO A 103 -13.61 -0.50 -0.37
C PRO A 103 -14.47 -0.63 -1.63
N GLU A 104 -15.76 -0.29 -1.49
CA GLU A 104 -16.75 -0.44 -2.58
C GLU A 104 -16.26 0.20 -3.88
N GLU A 105 -15.69 1.39 -3.78
CA GLU A 105 -15.21 2.16 -4.93
C GLU A 105 -14.08 1.48 -5.69
N PHE A 106 -13.37 0.52 -5.08
CA PHE A 106 -12.26 -0.18 -5.71
C PHE A 106 -12.65 -1.53 -6.32
N ARG A 107 -13.83 -2.06 -5.98
CA ARG A 107 -14.21 -3.41 -6.42
C ARG A 107 -14.26 -3.56 -7.94
N ALA A 108 -14.89 -2.61 -8.61
CA ALA A 108 -15.00 -2.66 -10.07
C ALA A 108 -13.64 -2.56 -10.74
N LEU A 109 -12.76 -1.70 -10.21
CA LEU A 109 -11.40 -1.53 -10.74
C LEU A 109 -10.59 -2.82 -10.61
N LEU A 110 -10.69 -3.51 -9.48
CA LEU A 110 -9.89 -4.70 -9.21
C LEU A 110 -10.39 -5.93 -9.97
N LYS A 111 -11.69 -6.03 -10.23
CA LYS A 111 -12.26 -7.14 -10.99
C LYS A 111 -11.80 -7.17 -12.45
N ARG A 112 -11.38 -6.03 -12.98
CA ARG A 112 -11.06 -5.89 -14.41
C ARG A 112 -9.57 -5.94 -14.72
N ARG A 113 -8.75 -6.22 -13.75
CA ARG A 113 -7.31 -6.20 -13.97
C ARG A 113 -6.78 -7.36 -14.81
#